data_98afb50810ebdbd8b04700d29e9d251e
#
_entry.id   98afb50810ebdbd8b04700d29e9d251e
#
_cell.length_a   1.000
_cell.length_b   1.000
_cell.length_c   1.000
_cell.angle_alpha   90.00
_cell.angle_beta   90.00
_cell.angle_gamma   90.00
#
_symmetry.space_group_name_H-M   'P 1'
#
loop_
_entity.id
_entity.type
_entity.pdbx_description
1 polymer ?
#
loop_
_entity_poly.entity_id
_entity_poly.type
_entity_poly.pdbx_seq_one_letter_code
_entity_poly.pdbx_strand_id
1 'polypeptide(L)'
;KLIVIMMSFFWLLSVAASMYLAKWSRRPIQESLEKQKAFVENASHELRTPLAVIQNRLEVLFRKPESTILDNSENIASSLDEVRNMRLLTTNLLNLARRDDGIKPEIETLEPAFFDTVFTNYAMIAEENEKGFTAQNQVGRPIQTDKTLLKQLMTILFENAIKYTEDDGHVTFTVRTNDRHLYISVADNGPGISDSDKKKIFDRFYRVDKARTRQKGGFGLGLSLAQQIVLALKGTIVVKDNQPKGTIFEVKITGV
;
A
#
# COMPACT_ATOMS: atom_id res chain seq x y z
N LYS A 1 -17.62 -61.32 -15.50
CA LYS A 1 -17.63 -60.20 -16.47
C LYS A 1 -18.13 -58.91 -15.83
N LEU A 2 -19.24 -58.90 -15.07
CA LEU A 2 -19.82 -57.69 -14.44
C LEU A 2 -18.82 -57.02 -13.44
N ILE A 3 -18.16 -57.86 -12.60
CA ILE A 3 -17.19 -57.38 -11.61
C ILE A 3 -16.02 -56.67 -12.27
N VAL A 4 -15.49 -57.18 -13.40
CA VAL A 4 -14.37 -56.54 -14.13
C VAL A 4 -14.78 -55.19 -14.69
N ILE A 5 -16.01 -55.07 -15.22
CA ILE A 5 -16.52 -53.80 -15.74
C ILE A 5 -16.67 -52.77 -14.61
N MET A 6 -17.21 -53.17 -13.45
CA MET A 6 -17.33 -52.31 -12.28
C MET A 6 -15.96 -51.86 -11.78
N MET A 7 -14.99 -52.76 -11.68
CA MET A 7 -13.60 -52.40 -11.27
C MET A 7 -12.96 -51.43 -12.24
N SER A 8 -13.12 -51.65 -13.57
CA SER A 8 -12.59 -50.74 -14.58
C SER A 8 -13.23 -49.34 -14.50
N PHE A 9 -14.55 -49.30 -14.25
CA PHE A 9 -15.27 -48.04 -14.08
C PHE A 9 -14.78 -47.27 -12.84
N PHE A 10 -14.66 -47.96 -11.68
CA PHE A 10 -14.12 -47.36 -10.45
C PHE A 10 -12.69 -46.89 -10.62
N TRP A 11 -11.83 -47.62 -11.34
CA TRP A 11 -10.48 -47.25 -11.62
C TRP A 11 -10.39 -45.98 -12.48
N LEU A 12 -11.19 -45.91 -13.56
CA LEU A 12 -11.28 -44.72 -14.40
C LEU A 12 -11.78 -43.48 -13.63
N LEU A 13 -12.80 -43.67 -12.78
CA LEU A 13 -13.34 -42.63 -11.93
C LEU A 13 -12.28 -42.09 -10.94
N SER A 14 -11.51 -43.02 -10.32
CA SER A 14 -10.41 -42.67 -9.40
C SER A 14 -9.31 -41.90 -10.08
N VAL A 15 -8.91 -42.31 -11.30
CA VAL A 15 -7.89 -41.59 -12.09
C VAL A 15 -8.40 -40.20 -12.48
N ALA A 16 -9.66 -40.09 -12.93
CA ALA A 16 -10.26 -38.80 -13.28
C ALA A 16 -10.32 -37.85 -12.07
N ALA A 17 -10.77 -38.37 -10.92
CA ALA A 17 -10.82 -37.61 -9.66
C ALA A 17 -9.42 -37.17 -9.20
N SER A 18 -8.44 -38.08 -9.30
CA SER A 18 -7.04 -37.77 -8.95
C SER A 18 -6.46 -36.67 -9.85
N MET A 19 -6.70 -36.74 -11.16
CA MET A 19 -6.26 -35.69 -12.11
C MET A 19 -6.95 -34.35 -11.85
N TYR A 20 -8.24 -34.39 -11.55
CA TYR A 20 -8.98 -33.16 -11.20
C TYR A 20 -8.44 -32.52 -9.91
N LEU A 21 -8.25 -33.30 -8.85
CA LEU A 21 -7.68 -32.85 -7.57
C LEU A 21 -6.25 -32.31 -7.74
N ALA A 22 -5.41 -33.02 -8.51
CA ALA A 22 -4.05 -32.58 -8.80
C ALA A 22 -4.02 -31.24 -9.55
N LYS A 23 -4.89 -31.05 -10.53
CA LYS A 23 -5.03 -29.80 -11.28
C LYS A 23 -5.55 -28.67 -10.39
N TRP A 24 -6.53 -28.94 -9.55
CA TRP A 24 -7.12 -27.99 -8.62
C TRP A 24 -6.12 -27.56 -7.54
N SER A 25 -5.34 -28.51 -7.00
CA SER A 25 -4.30 -28.24 -5.99
C SER A 25 -3.08 -27.47 -6.55
N ARG A 26 -2.72 -27.68 -7.83
CA ARG A 26 -1.59 -26.97 -8.47
C ARG A 26 -1.88 -25.51 -8.77
N ARG A 27 -3.13 -25.17 -9.10
CA ARG A 27 -3.50 -23.82 -9.54
C ARG A 27 -3.15 -22.74 -8.53
N PRO A 28 -3.49 -22.83 -7.22
CA PRO A 28 -3.14 -21.79 -6.26
C PRO A 28 -1.63 -21.65 -6.04
N ILE A 29 -0.87 -22.74 -6.16
CA ILE A 29 0.59 -22.73 -6.05
C ILE A 29 1.21 -22.00 -7.24
N GLN A 30 0.76 -22.29 -8.46
CA GLN A 30 1.23 -21.60 -9.66
C GLN A 30 0.91 -20.11 -9.62
N GLU A 31 -0.33 -19.73 -9.27
CA GLU A 31 -0.72 -18.33 -9.13
C GLU A 31 0.14 -17.60 -8.07
N SER A 32 0.48 -18.27 -6.97
CA SER A 32 1.35 -17.71 -5.93
C SER A 32 2.78 -17.53 -6.45
N LEU A 33 3.34 -18.51 -7.16
CA LEU A 33 4.68 -18.43 -7.75
C LEU A 33 4.77 -17.33 -8.82
N GLU A 34 3.75 -17.21 -9.67
CA GLU A 34 3.69 -16.14 -10.68
C GLU A 34 3.65 -14.74 -10.03
N LYS A 35 2.84 -14.57 -8.98
CA LYS A 35 2.79 -13.33 -8.19
C LYS A 35 4.15 -13.02 -7.53
N GLN A 36 4.82 -14.04 -6.98
CA GLN A 36 6.12 -13.87 -6.37
C GLN A 36 7.20 -13.52 -7.41
N LYS A 37 7.19 -14.17 -8.58
CA LYS A 37 8.09 -13.85 -9.70
C LYS A 37 7.88 -12.42 -10.19
N ALA A 38 6.62 -12.03 -10.44
CA ALA A 38 6.28 -10.67 -10.85
C ALA A 38 6.67 -9.63 -9.78
N PHE A 39 6.56 -9.97 -8.48
CA PHE A 39 7.01 -9.11 -7.39
C PHE A 39 8.52 -8.84 -7.44
N VAL A 40 9.35 -9.89 -7.61
CA VAL A 40 10.81 -9.75 -7.71
C VAL A 40 11.23 -8.99 -8.97
N GLU A 41 10.58 -9.26 -10.10
CA GLU A 41 10.85 -8.58 -11.37
C GLU A 41 10.52 -7.08 -11.28
N ASN A 42 9.34 -6.74 -10.78
CA ASN A 42 8.93 -5.35 -10.60
C ASN A 42 9.84 -4.62 -9.57
N ALA A 43 10.18 -5.26 -8.45
CA ALA A 43 11.10 -4.71 -7.47
C ALA A 43 12.47 -4.39 -8.09
N SER A 44 12.99 -5.30 -8.92
CA SER A 44 14.27 -5.11 -9.62
C SER A 44 14.21 -3.94 -10.61
N HIS A 45 13.10 -3.77 -11.33
CA HIS A 45 12.89 -2.64 -12.23
C HIS A 45 12.78 -1.31 -11.48
N GLU A 46 12.02 -1.28 -10.39
CA GLU A 46 11.82 -0.06 -9.58
C GLU A 46 13.09 0.35 -8.81
N LEU A 47 14.02 -0.57 -8.54
CA LEU A 47 15.34 -0.25 -7.96
C LEU A 47 16.36 0.20 -9.01
N ARG A 48 16.30 -0.34 -10.24
CA ARG A 48 17.27 -0.02 -11.30
C ARG A 48 17.17 1.42 -11.76
N THR A 49 15.97 1.97 -11.87
CA THR A 49 15.73 3.33 -12.37
C THR A 49 16.38 4.41 -11.49
N PRO A 50 16.12 4.49 -10.16
CA PRO A 50 16.78 5.47 -9.30
C PRO A 50 18.29 5.28 -9.23
N LEU A 51 18.77 4.03 -9.25
CA LEU A 51 20.20 3.74 -9.27
C LEU A 51 20.88 4.31 -10.51
N ALA A 52 20.26 4.17 -11.70
CA ALA A 52 20.77 4.74 -12.94
C ALA A 52 20.77 6.28 -12.91
N VAL A 53 19.78 6.91 -12.28
CA VAL A 53 19.71 8.37 -12.10
C VAL A 53 20.86 8.84 -11.20
N ILE A 54 21.08 8.19 -10.06
CA ILE A 54 22.18 8.51 -9.14
C ILE A 54 23.51 8.35 -9.85
N GLN A 55 23.73 7.21 -10.54
CA GLN A 55 24.95 6.97 -11.27
C GLN A 55 25.23 8.05 -12.31
N ASN A 56 24.25 8.40 -13.15
CA ASN A 56 24.41 9.44 -14.16
C ASN A 56 24.76 10.80 -13.55
N ARG A 57 24.13 11.18 -12.43
CA ARG A 57 24.43 12.43 -11.74
C ARG A 57 25.82 12.46 -11.15
N LEU A 58 26.28 11.35 -10.57
CA LEU A 58 27.66 11.22 -10.09
C LEU A 58 28.68 11.26 -11.23
N GLU A 59 28.39 10.65 -12.39
CA GLU A 59 29.25 10.74 -13.57
C GLU A 59 29.36 12.18 -14.10
N VAL A 60 28.28 12.97 -14.04
CA VAL A 60 28.33 14.40 -14.41
C VAL A 60 29.27 15.18 -13.47
N LEU A 61 29.26 14.88 -12.16
CA LEU A 61 30.19 15.50 -11.20
C LEU A 61 31.65 15.15 -11.54
N PHE A 62 31.93 13.90 -11.90
CA PHE A 62 33.25 13.45 -12.29
C PHE A 62 33.79 14.14 -13.55
N ARG A 63 32.91 14.49 -14.49
CA ARG A 63 33.28 15.15 -15.74
C ARG A 63 33.59 16.65 -15.58
N LYS A 64 33.30 17.26 -14.42
CA LYS A 64 33.51 18.67 -14.13
C LYS A 64 34.31 18.87 -12.84
N PRO A 65 35.58 18.45 -12.78
CA PRO A 65 36.36 18.44 -11.54
C PRO A 65 36.61 19.84 -10.96
N GLU A 66 36.55 20.87 -11.80
CA GLU A 66 36.75 22.27 -11.37
C GLU A 66 35.46 22.93 -10.82
N SER A 67 34.29 22.25 -10.91
CA SER A 67 33.05 22.83 -10.39
C SER A 67 32.96 22.68 -8.87
N THR A 68 32.40 23.70 -8.22
CA THR A 68 32.20 23.69 -6.78
C THR A 68 31.02 22.83 -6.35
N ILE A 69 30.93 22.52 -5.06
CA ILE A 69 29.74 21.83 -4.48
C ILE A 69 28.47 22.67 -4.70
N LEU A 70 28.59 24.00 -4.65
CA LEU A 70 27.45 24.89 -4.85
C LEU A 70 26.94 24.82 -6.28
N ASP A 71 27.81 24.73 -7.29
CA ASP A 71 27.44 24.61 -8.70
C ASP A 71 26.72 23.26 -8.97
N ASN A 72 26.95 22.26 -8.12
CA ASN A 72 26.41 20.92 -8.25
C ASN A 72 25.32 20.60 -7.19
N SER A 73 24.88 21.60 -6.42
CA SER A 73 23.93 21.43 -5.32
C SER A 73 22.62 20.72 -5.75
N GLU A 74 22.09 21.06 -6.92
CA GLU A 74 20.89 20.43 -7.46
C GLU A 74 21.10 18.95 -7.78
N ASN A 75 22.22 18.57 -8.40
CA ASN A 75 22.55 17.17 -8.69
C ASN A 75 22.75 16.36 -7.41
N ILE A 76 23.35 16.95 -6.39
CA ILE A 76 23.58 16.32 -5.09
C ILE A 76 22.24 16.16 -4.36
N ALA A 77 21.42 17.21 -4.28
CA ALA A 77 20.11 17.17 -3.62
C ALA A 77 19.20 16.11 -4.26
N SER A 78 19.11 16.10 -5.59
CA SER A 78 18.31 15.12 -6.30
C SER A 78 18.85 13.67 -6.16
N SER A 79 20.16 13.48 -6.05
CA SER A 79 20.73 12.14 -5.76
C SER A 79 20.36 11.68 -4.35
N LEU A 80 20.35 12.58 -3.36
CA LEU A 80 19.91 12.29 -2.00
C LEU A 80 18.42 11.93 -1.95
N ASP A 81 17.59 12.61 -2.74
CA ASP A 81 16.16 12.29 -2.82
C ASP A 81 15.93 10.90 -3.41
N GLU A 82 16.69 10.51 -4.45
CA GLU A 82 16.62 9.16 -4.98
C GLU A 82 17.08 8.09 -3.96
N VAL A 83 18.11 8.36 -3.16
CA VAL A 83 18.53 7.48 -2.06
C VAL A 83 17.42 7.35 -1.01
N ARG A 84 16.71 8.42 -0.67
CA ARG A 84 15.57 8.40 0.25
C ARG A 84 14.43 7.55 -0.32
N ASN A 85 14.11 7.73 -1.61
CA ASN A 85 13.11 6.94 -2.32
C ASN A 85 13.45 5.45 -2.33
N MET A 86 14.71 5.09 -2.63
CA MET A 86 15.18 3.71 -2.59
C MET A 86 15.06 3.10 -1.18
N ARG A 87 15.37 3.86 -0.13
CA ARG A 87 15.20 3.42 1.25
C ARG A 87 13.74 3.11 1.58
N LEU A 88 12.82 3.98 1.16
CA LEU A 88 11.37 3.74 1.33
C LEU A 88 10.92 2.50 0.57
N LEU A 89 11.37 2.32 -0.68
CA LEU A 89 11.06 1.14 -1.48
C LEU A 89 11.54 -0.14 -0.80
N THR A 90 12.81 -0.19 -0.38
CA THR A 90 13.38 -1.39 0.28
C THR A 90 12.67 -1.69 1.60
N THR A 91 12.33 -0.69 2.40
CA THR A 91 11.56 -0.86 3.64
C THR A 91 10.18 -1.45 3.35
N ASN A 92 9.47 -0.94 2.35
CA ASN A 92 8.17 -1.45 1.95
C ASN A 92 8.24 -2.88 1.40
N LEU A 93 9.27 -3.20 0.61
CA LEU A 93 9.53 -4.56 0.10
C LEU A 93 9.79 -5.55 1.24
N LEU A 94 10.63 -5.18 2.22
CA LEU A 94 10.90 -6.00 3.40
C LEU A 94 9.64 -6.20 4.25
N ASN A 95 8.85 -5.16 4.44
CA ASN A 95 7.58 -5.25 5.16
C ASN A 95 6.61 -6.20 4.45
N LEU A 96 6.53 -6.15 3.13
CA LEU A 96 5.69 -7.06 2.34
C LEU A 96 6.21 -8.50 2.35
N ALA A 97 7.53 -8.72 2.28
CA ALA A 97 8.13 -10.04 2.30
C ALA A 97 7.99 -10.73 3.67
N ARG A 98 8.24 -10.00 4.77
CA ARG A 98 8.07 -10.54 6.14
C ARG A 98 6.63 -10.93 6.47
N ARG A 99 5.66 -10.41 5.74
CA ARG A 99 4.22 -10.55 6.01
C ARG A 99 3.58 -11.72 5.26
N ASP A 100 4.29 -12.37 4.37
CA ASP A 100 3.81 -13.62 3.75
C ASP A 100 3.70 -14.75 4.80
N ASP A 101 4.43 -14.67 5.94
CA ASP A 101 4.28 -15.56 7.11
C ASP A 101 3.18 -15.12 8.10
N GLY A 102 2.44 -14.04 7.80
CA GLY A 102 1.39 -13.46 8.65
C GLY A 102 1.92 -12.44 9.66
N ILE A 103 1.31 -11.26 9.69
CA ILE A 103 1.56 -10.23 10.71
C ILE A 103 0.94 -10.74 12.01
N LYS A 104 1.71 -10.76 13.09
CA LYS A 104 1.19 -10.95 14.44
C LYS A 104 1.08 -9.59 15.12
N PRO A 105 -0.12 -9.00 15.26
CA PRO A 105 -0.29 -7.71 15.89
C PRO A 105 0.11 -7.77 17.37
N GLU A 106 0.83 -6.76 17.83
CA GLU A 106 1.12 -6.51 19.25
C GLU A 106 0.04 -5.60 19.81
N ILE A 107 -0.97 -6.22 20.44
CA ILE A 107 -2.15 -5.48 20.94
C ILE A 107 -1.79 -4.74 22.23
N GLU A 108 -2.01 -3.44 22.23
CA GLU A 108 -1.86 -2.54 23.38
C GLU A 108 -3.09 -1.64 23.54
N THR A 109 -3.23 -1.02 24.71
CA THR A 109 -4.27 -0.03 24.96
C THR A 109 -3.86 1.30 24.32
N LEU A 110 -4.72 1.82 23.49
CA LEU A 110 -4.51 3.06 22.76
C LEU A 110 -5.52 4.11 23.20
N GLU A 111 -5.03 5.20 23.77
CA GLU A 111 -5.86 6.31 24.22
C GLU A 111 -6.35 7.17 23.06
N PRO A 112 -7.55 7.79 23.14
CA PRO A 112 -8.07 8.69 22.10
C PRO A 112 -7.11 9.82 21.70
N ALA A 113 -6.32 10.35 22.62
CA ALA A 113 -5.33 11.40 22.39
C ALA A 113 -4.23 11.02 21.38
N PHE A 114 -4.04 9.71 21.12
CA PHE A 114 -3.15 9.25 20.06
C PHE A 114 -3.55 9.80 18.69
N PHE A 115 -4.84 9.77 18.39
CA PHE A 115 -5.36 10.26 17.10
C PHE A 115 -5.16 11.76 16.97
N ASP A 116 -5.35 12.53 18.02
CA ASP A 116 -5.13 13.99 17.99
C ASP A 116 -3.66 14.32 17.73
N THR A 117 -2.72 13.57 18.33
CA THR A 117 -1.28 13.71 18.06
C THR A 117 -0.94 13.40 16.61
N VAL A 118 -1.53 12.34 16.04
CA VAL A 118 -1.31 11.96 14.64
C VAL A 118 -1.89 13.02 13.71
N PHE A 119 -3.07 13.54 13.99
CA PHE A 119 -3.75 14.56 13.18
C PHE A 119 -3.02 15.90 13.21
N THR A 120 -2.42 16.29 14.33
CA THR A 120 -1.56 17.48 14.41
C THR A 120 -0.39 17.37 13.42
N ASN A 121 0.27 16.21 13.36
CA ASN A 121 1.36 15.98 12.40
C ASN A 121 0.85 16.00 10.95
N TYR A 122 -0.32 15.43 10.68
CA TYR A 122 -0.89 15.44 9.34
C TYR A 122 -1.32 16.84 8.88
N ALA A 123 -1.80 17.67 9.80
CA ALA A 123 -2.13 19.06 9.50
C ALA A 123 -0.88 19.85 9.03
N MET A 124 0.27 19.67 9.71
CA MET A 124 1.53 20.30 9.32
C MET A 124 1.99 19.82 7.94
N ILE A 125 1.91 18.50 7.68
CA ILE A 125 2.30 17.93 6.37
C ILE A 125 1.36 18.43 5.26
N ALA A 126 0.06 18.55 5.52
CA ALA A 126 -0.90 19.07 4.55
C ALA A 126 -0.61 20.54 4.22
N GLU A 127 -0.31 21.38 5.22
CA GLU A 127 0.08 22.77 5.05
C GLU A 127 1.35 22.92 4.22
N GLU A 128 2.40 22.12 4.50
CA GLU A 128 3.64 22.07 3.70
C GLU A 128 3.40 21.69 2.23
N ASN A 129 2.32 20.94 1.96
CA ASN A 129 1.92 20.54 0.60
C ASN A 129 0.82 21.44 0.01
N GLU A 130 0.53 22.60 0.63
CA GLU A 130 -0.49 23.55 0.18
C GLU A 130 -1.89 22.90 0.02
N LYS A 131 -2.26 21.97 0.94
CA LYS A 131 -3.53 21.25 0.95
C LYS A 131 -4.35 21.62 2.18
N GLY A 132 -5.67 21.77 1.99
CA GLY A 132 -6.60 21.83 3.10
C GLY A 132 -6.70 20.48 3.82
N PHE A 133 -6.79 20.52 5.15
CA PHE A 133 -6.93 19.32 5.96
C PHE A 133 -7.98 19.52 7.05
N THR A 134 -8.90 18.57 7.18
CA THR A 134 -9.86 18.50 8.26
C THR A 134 -9.77 17.16 8.96
N ALA A 135 -9.52 17.18 10.27
CA ALA A 135 -9.48 15.98 11.10
C ALA A 135 -10.68 15.91 12.05
N GLN A 136 -11.23 14.72 12.22
CA GLN A 136 -12.33 14.46 13.13
C GLN A 136 -11.99 13.22 13.98
N ASN A 137 -11.64 13.46 15.24
CA ASN A 137 -11.47 12.39 16.24
C ASN A 137 -12.79 12.22 17.02
N GLN A 138 -13.47 11.12 16.75
CA GLN A 138 -14.72 10.70 17.42
C GLN A 138 -14.52 9.40 18.20
N VAL A 139 -13.28 9.14 18.66
CA VAL A 139 -12.94 8.01 19.52
C VAL A 139 -13.18 8.42 20.97
N GLY A 140 -14.26 7.93 21.55
CA GLY A 140 -14.70 8.34 22.90
C GLY A 140 -14.16 7.47 24.05
N ARG A 141 -13.38 6.42 23.76
CA ARG A 141 -12.85 5.49 24.75
C ARG A 141 -11.52 4.88 24.31
N PRO A 142 -10.69 4.37 25.23
CA PRO A 142 -9.52 3.59 24.89
C PRO A 142 -9.89 2.35 24.05
N ILE A 143 -9.03 1.98 23.11
CA ILE A 143 -9.20 0.83 22.21
C ILE A 143 -8.02 -0.14 22.35
N GLN A 144 -8.25 -1.41 22.02
CA GLN A 144 -7.23 -2.45 22.02
C GLN A 144 -6.79 -2.73 20.58
N THR A 145 -5.57 -2.33 20.20
CA THR A 145 -5.07 -2.50 18.84
C THR A 145 -3.54 -2.42 18.82
N ASP A 146 -2.94 -2.75 17.69
CA ASP A 146 -1.52 -2.51 17.46
C ASP A 146 -1.32 -1.05 17.00
N LYS A 147 -0.70 -0.25 17.84
CA LYS A 147 -0.42 1.18 17.61
C LYS A 147 0.46 1.42 16.39
N THR A 148 1.47 0.60 16.20
CA THR A 148 2.44 0.74 15.10
C THR A 148 1.78 0.44 13.76
N LEU A 149 1.04 -0.66 13.68
CA LEU A 149 0.30 -1.03 12.47
C LEU A 149 -0.81 -0.03 12.15
N LEU A 150 -1.55 0.42 13.18
CA LEU A 150 -2.61 1.40 12.99
C LEU A 150 -2.04 2.74 12.50
N LYS A 151 -0.96 3.24 13.11
CA LYS A 151 -0.28 4.45 12.67
C LYS A 151 0.21 4.32 11.24
N GLN A 152 0.82 3.19 10.88
CA GLN A 152 1.30 2.93 9.52
C GLN A 152 0.14 2.92 8.50
N LEU A 153 -0.98 2.27 8.82
CA LEU A 153 -2.18 2.27 7.99
C LEU A 153 -2.70 3.69 7.75
N MET A 154 -2.86 4.46 8.83
CA MET A 154 -3.33 5.85 8.75
C MET A 154 -2.40 6.70 7.89
N THR A 155 -1.07 6.55 8.06
CA THR A 155 -0.07 7.28 7.28
C THR A 155 -0.15 6.93 5.79
N ILE A 156 -0.25 5.64 5.44
CA ILE A 156 -0.37 5.23 4.03
C ILE A 156 -1.61 5.85 3.37
N LEU A 157 -2.75 5.83 4.05
CA LEU A 157 -3.99 6.40 3.50
C LEU A 157 -3.92 7.93 3.38
N PHE A 158 -3.34 8.60 4.38
CA PHE A 158 -3.14 10.06 4.37
C PHE A 158 -2.17 10.49 3.26
N GLU A 159 -0.99 9.86 3.16
CA GLU A 159 -0.01 10.16 2.11
C GLU A 159 -0.59 9.94 0.72
N ASN A 160 -1.40 8.89 0.55
CA ASN A 160 -2.09 8.62 -0.70
C ASN A 160 -3.08 9.76 -1.04
N ALA A 161 -3.87 10.23 -0.07
CA ALA A 161 -4.80 11.34 -0.27
C ALA A 161 -4.06 12.63 -0.63
N ILE A 162 -3.02 13.03 0.13
CA ILE A 162 -2.20 14.22 -0.15
C ILE A 162 -1.60 14.15 -1.55
N LYS A 163 -1.06 13.00 -1.93
CA LYS A 163 -0.38 12.80 -3.22
C LYS A 163 -1.30 12.96 -4.42
N TYR A 164 -2.53 12.47 -4.34
CA TYR A 164 -3.46 12.46 -5.47
C TYR A 164 -4.45 13.64 -5.45
N THR A 165 -4.54 14.37 -4.37
CA THR A 165 -5.25 15.64 -4.32
C THR A 165 -4.51 16.69 -5.17
N GLU A 166 -5.25 17.48 -5.95
CA GLU A 166 -4.71 18.59 -6.76
C GLU A 166 -4.30 19.77 -5.87
N ASP A 167 -3.62 20.76 -6.42
CA ASP A 167 -3.27 21.98 -5.70
C ASP A 167 -4.56 22.67 -5.22
N ASP A 168 -4.50 23.31 -4.04
CA ASP A 168 -5.68 23.85 -3.32
C ASP A 168 -6.76 22.81 -2.96
N GLY A 169 -6.43 21.51 -3.07
CA GLY A 169 -7.36 20.45 -2.72
C GLY A 169 -7.52 20.24 -1.22
N HIS A 170 -8.44 19.37 -0.86
CA HIS A 170 -8.82 19.13 0.53
C HIS A 170 -8.88 17.65 0.89
N VAL A 171 -8.34 17.31 2.04
CA VAL A 171 -8.38 15.95 2.62
C VAL A 171 -9.12 15.99 3.95
N THR A 172 -10.11 15.12 4.10
CA THR A 172 -10.83 14.92 5.36
C THR A 172 -10.49 13.56 5.94
N PHE A 173 -10.04 13.54 7.19
CA PHE A 173 -9.68 12.31 7.90
C PHE A 173 -10.57 12.16 9.13
N THR A 174 -11.41 11.13 9.16
CA THR A 174 -12.32 10.86 10.28
C THR A 174 -11.97 9.51 10.94
N VAL A 175 -11.88 9.51 12.25
CA VAL A 175 -11.77 8.27 13.04
C VAL A 175 -12.88 8.26 14.07
N ARG A 176 -13.61 7.15 14.15
CA ARG A 176 -14.70 6.98 15.12
C ARG A 176 -14.78 5.55 15.64
N THR A 177 -15.25 5.41 16.85
CA THR A 177 -15.59 4.10 17.43
C THR A 177 -17.11 3.94 17.49
N ASN A 178 -17.57 2.75 17.16
CA ASN A 178 -18.95 2.34 17.43
C ASN A 178 -18.95 0.87 17.86
N ASP A 179 -19.55 0.59 19.03
CA ASP A 179 -19.51 -0.72 19.67
C ASP A 179 -18.07 -1.24 19.83
N ARG A 180 -17.76 -2.38 19.15
CA ARG A 180 -16.42 -3.00 19.17
C ARG A 180 -15.67 -2.78 17.86
N HIS A 181 -15.97 -1.71 17.14
CA HIS A 181 -15.39 -1.44 15.84
C HIS A 181 -14.74 -0.05 15.82
N LEU A 182 -13.57 0.02 15.19
CA LEU A 182 -12.93 1.27 14.79
C LEU A 182 -13.20 1.49 13.31
N TYR A 183 -13.67 2.67 12.98
CA TYR A 183 -13.89 3.12 11.61
C TYR A 183 -12.94 4.25 11.30
N ILE A 184 -12.24 4.14 10.19
CA ILE A 184 -11.34 5.15 9.66
C ILE A 184 -11.84 5.51 8.27
N SER A 185 -12.02 6.80 7.99
CA SER A 185 -12.39 7.31 6.68
C SER A 185 -11.42 8.40 6.26
N VAL A 186 -10.88 8.26 5.07
CA VAL A 186 -10.01 9.27 4.44
C VAL A 186 -10.63 9.64 3.11
N ALA A 187 -11.09 10.88 3.01
CA ALA A 187 -11.73 11.42 1.82
C ALA A 187 -10.86 12.52 1.20
N ASP A 188 -10.62 12.43 -0.09
CA ASP A 188 -9.96 13.45 -0.91
C ASP A 188 -10.90 13.99 -1.98
N ASN A 189 -10.61 15.16 -2.52
CA ASN A 189 -11.30 15.76 -3.66
C ASN A 189 -10.46 15.69 -4.95
N GLY A 190 -9.59 14.70 -5.05
CA GLY A 190 -8.74 14.44 -6.21
C GLY A 190 -9.50 13.94 -7.45
N PRO A 191 -8.80 13.35 -8.43
CA PRO A 191 -9.41 12.90 -9.69
C PRO A 191 -10.38 11.72 -9.54
N GLY A 192 -10.38 11.02 -8.39
CA GLY A 192 -11.13 9.78 -8.22
C GLY A 192 -10.43 8.56 -8.83
N ILE A 193 -11.08 7.41 -8.72
CA ILE A 193 -10.57 6.12 -9.20
C ILE A 193 -11.65 5.43 -10.00
N SER A 194 -11.33 4.99 -11.23
CA SER A 194 -12.30 4.27 -12.08
C SER A 194 -12.73 2.94 -11.44
N ASP A 195 -13.95 2.46 -11.74
CA ASP A 195 -14.45 1.19 -11.19
C ASP A 195 -13.60 -0.01 -11.60
N SER A 196 -12.96 0.04 -12.77
CA SER A 196 -12.02 -0.99 -13.22
C SER A 196 -10.73 -1.02 -12.39
N ASP A 197 -10.30 0.15 -11.90
CA ASP A 197 -9.07 0.32 -11.14
C ASP A 197 -9.28 0.07 -9.65
N LYS A 198 -10.47 0.39 -9.09
CA LYS A 198 -10.81 0.14 -7.68
C LYS A 198 -10.54 -1.30 -7.23
N LYS A 199 -10.66 -2.27 -8.14
CA LYS A 199 -10.36 -3.69 -7.86
C LYS A 199 -8.87 -4.01 -7.86
N LYS A 200 -8.06 -3.18 -8.50
CA LYS A 200 -6.62 -3.43 -8.75
C LYS A 200 -5.69 -2.57 -7.90
N ILE A 201 -6.18 -1.45 -7.34
CA ILE A 201 -5.34 -0.52 -6.57
C ILE A 201 -4.67 -1.15 -5.34
N PHE A 202 -5.16 -2.30 -4.87
CA PHE A 202 -4.57 -3.07 -3.79
C PHE A 202 -3.55 -4.11 -4.27
N ASP A 203 -3.40 -4.31 -5.59
CA ASP A 203 -2.38 -5.18 -6.15
C ASP A 203 -1.00 -4.54 -6.00
N ARG A 204 0.02 -5.35 -5.71
CA ARG A 204 1.41 -4.88 -5.57
C ARG A 204 1.90 -4.27 -6.88
N PHE A 205 2.53 -3.09 -6.84
CA PHE A 205 3.04 -2.31 -7.97
C PHE A 205 1.96 -1.78 -8.95
N TYR A 206 0.69 -1.93 -8.63
CA TYR A 206 -0.36 -1.39 -9.46
C TYR A 206 -0.42 0.14 -9.34
N ARG A 207 -0.61 0.81 -10.48
CA ARG A 207 -0.69 2.27 -10.60
C ARG A 207 -1.68 2.60 -11.70
N VAL A 208 -2.65 3.48 -11.42
CA VAL A 208 -3.67 3.92 -12.37
C VAL A 208 -3.04 4.65 -13.55
N ASP A 209 -2.05 5.52 -13.29
CA ASP A 209 -1.30 6.25 -14.32
C ASP A 209 0.20 6.16 -14.05
N LYS A 210 0.92 5.36 -14.86
CA LYS A 210 2.35 5.14 -14.72
C LYS A 210 3.19 6.39 -14.98
N ALA A 211 2.75 7.27 -15.89
CA ALA A 211 3.50 8.46 -16.28
C ALA A 211 3.39 9.58 -15.24
N ARG A 212 2.16 9.92 -14.85
CA ARG A 212 1.87 10.98 -13.87
C ARG A 212 2.37 10.63 -12.47
N THR A 213 2.34 9.34 -12.12
CA THR A 213 2.76 8.88 -10.79
C THR A 213 4.27 8.82 -10.62
N ARG A 214 5.07 8.70 -11.71
CA ARG A 214 6.54 8.79 -11.62
C ARG A 214 7.00 10.16 -11.15
N GLN A 215 6.37 11.23 -11.62
CA GLN A 215 6.69 12.60 -11.20
C GLN A 215 6.33 12.87 -9.73
N LYS A 216 5.25 12.25 -9.23
CA LYS A 216 4.78 12.42 -7.84
C LYS A 216 5.38 11.41 -6.85
N GLY A 217 6.31 10.53 -7.28
CA GLY A 217 6.92 9.48 -6.46
C GLY A 217 5.93 8.40 -5.99
N GLY A 218 6.37 7.17 -5.83
CA GLY A 218 5.56 6.08 -5.28
C GLY A 218 5.58 4.82 -6.13
N PHE A 219 5.77 3.70 -5.47
CA PHE A 219 6.07 2.41 -6.08
C PHE A 219 4.84 1.50 -6.24
N GLY A 220 3.63 1.96 -5.91
CA GLY A 220 2.43 1.13 -5.96
C GLY A 220 2.39 0.03 -4.89
N LEU A 221 3.10 0.22 -3.77
CA LEU A 221 3.17 -0.74 -2.68
C LEU A 221 2.34 -0.33 -1.45
N GLY A 222 2.02 0.96 -1.29
CA GLY A 222 1.35 1.49 -0.11
C GLY A 222 -0.01 0.86 0.13
N LEU A 223 -0.91 0.90 -0.85
CA LEU A 223 -2.27 0.36 -0.69
C LEU A 223 -2.29 -1.16 -0.50
N SER A 224 -1.38 -1.91 -1.16
CA SER A 224 -1.25 -3.35 -0.91
C SER A 224 -0.78 -3.63 0.52
N LEU A 225 0.10 -2.79 1.07
CA LEU A 225 0.52 -2.85 2.46
C LEU A 225 -0.62 -2.47 3.42
N ALA A 226 -1.38 -1.42 3.11
CA ALA A 226 -2.57 -1.03 3.89
C ALA A 226 -3.58 -2.19 3.98
N GLN A 227 -3.86 -2.88 2.86
CA GLN A 227 -4.73 -4.03 2.86
C GLN A 227 -4.23 -5.17 3.76
N GLN A 228 -2.92 -5.47 3.72
CA GLN A 228 -2.34 -6.50 4.60
C GLN A 228 -2.42 -6.12 6.09
N ILE A 229 -2.19 -4.84 6.43
CA ILE A 229 -2.34 -4.34 7.80
C ILE A 229 -3.79 -4.51 8.25
N VAL A 230 -4.74 -4.09 7.42
CA VAL A 230 -6.17 -4.20 7.73
C VAL A 230 -6.58 -5.65 7.97
N LEU A 231 -6.12 -6.60 7.15
CA LEU A 231 -6.36 -8.02 7.34
C LEU A 231 -5.76 -8.54 8.66
N ALA A 232 -4.53 -8.13 9.00
CA ALA A 232 -3.88 -8.49 10.25
C ALA A 232 -4.64 -7.96 11.48
N LEU A 233 -5.21 -6.76 11.38
CA LEU A 233 -6.06 -6.15 12.40
C LEU A 233 -7.52 -6.66 12.35
N LYS A 234 -7.81 -7.75 11.60
CA LYS A 234 -9.14 -8.34 11.44
C LYS A 234 -10.18 -7.36 10.91
N GLY A 235 -9.76 -6.50 9.99
CA GLY A 235 -10.58 -5.45 9.40
C GLY A 235 -10.92 -5.70 7.95
N THR A 236 -11.60 -4.72 7.37
CA THR A 236 -11.91 -4.60 5.94
C THR A 236 -11.60 -3.19 5.47
N ILE A 237 -11.14 -3.06 4.22
CA ILE A 237 -10.90 -1.78 3.55
C ILE A 237 -11.71 -1.75 2.26
N VAL A 238 -12.39 -0.65 2.01
CA VAL A 238 -13.15 -0.39 0.78
C VAL A 238 -12.82 0.98 0.23
N VAL A 239 -12.99 1.14 -1.08
CA VAL A 239 -12.81 2.40 -1.79
C VAL A 239 -14.13 2.81 -2.44
N LYS A 240 -14.50 4.07 -2.30
CA LYS A 240 -15.73 4.68 -2.83
C LYS A 240 -15.41 5.99 -3.56
N ASP A 241 -16.34 6.44 -4.37
CA ASP A 241 -16.28 7.78 -4.96
C ASP A 241 -16.68 8.83 -3.93
N ASN A 242 -15.95 9.94 -3.91
CA ASN A 242 -16.33 11.12 -3.16
C ASN A 242 -17.19 12.05 -4.03
N GLN A 243 -18.06 12.86 -3.41
CA GLN A 243 -18.92 13.83 -4.08
C GLN A 243 -18.42 15.26 -3.81
N PRO A 244 -18.37 16.13 -4.81
CA PRO A 244 -18.73 15.91 -6.22
C PRO A 244 -17.63 15.20 -7.03
N LYS A 245 -16.41 15.06 -6.49
CA LYS A 245 -15.23 14.44 -7.12
C LYS A 245 -14.27 13.96 -6.04
N GLY A 246 -13.54 12.87 -6.29
CA GLY A 246 -12.49 12.38 -5.41
C GLY A 246 -12.67 10.93 -4.98
N THR A 247 -11.94 10.52 -3.94
CA THR A 247 -11.92 9.15 -3.43
C THR A 247 -12.18 9.15 -1.93
N ILE A 248 -12.86 8.10 -1.44
CA ILE A 248 -13.01 7.80 -0.02
C ILE A 248 -12.47 6.41 0.23
N PHE A 249 -11.46 6.30 1.08
CA PHE A 249 -11.04 5.03 1.67
C PHE A 249 -11.72 4.85 3.01
N GLU A 250 -12.45 3.76 3.17
CA GLU A 250 -13.09 3.40 4.45
C GLU A 250 -12.49 2.09 4.98
N VAL A 251 -12.05 2.13 6.22
CA VAL A 251 -11.55 0.97 6.95
C VAL A 251 -12.44 0.70 8.15
N LYS A 252 -12.73 -0.58 8.37
CA LYS A 252 -13.42 -1.07 9.56
C LYS A 252 -12.52 -2.12 10.23
N ILE A 253 -12.14 -1.91 11.48
CA ILE A 253 -11.38 -2.86 12.30
C ILE A 253 -12.32 -3.40 13.39
N THR A 254 -12.29 -4.70 13.60
CA THR A 254 -13.21 -5.40 14.50
C THR A 254 -12.48 -5.83 15.76
N GLY A 255 -13.17 -5.72 16.92
CA GLY A 255 -12.66 -6.23 18.19
C GLY A 255 -11.68 -5.28 18.90
N VAL A 256 -11.83 -3.98 18.71
CA VAL A 256 -11.05 -2.91 19.34
C VAL A 256 -11.65 -2.43 20.65
#